data_f2a700b206365a89b3363b95a7fed63d
#
_entry.id   f2a700b206365a89b3363b95a7fed63d
#
_cell.length_a   1.000
_cell.length_b   1.000
_cell.length_c   1.000
_cell.angle_alpha   90.00
_cell.angle_beta   90.00
_cell.angle_gamma   90.00
#
_symmetry.space_group_name_H-M   'P 1'
#
loop_
_entity.id
_entity.type
_entity.pdbx_description
1 polymer ?
#
loop_
_entity_poly.entity_id
_entity_poly.type
_entity_poly.pdbx_seq_one_letter_code
_entity_poly.pdbx_strand_id
1 'polypeptide(L)'
;MNHSRVQHEIEIRHCATLAEYDECVCLEHLIWGEDIAVPSAIFVVAHHTGGQVLGAFDAASAKASDKPKMVGFTLALGATKSGKPYLHSHMTAVLPQFHNRGVGRRLKLFQRQDALKRGIDLIEWTFDPLDLKNAHFNFVRLGAIARKYIPDCYGVTQSPLHAGLPTDRLVAEWWLASERVKSILADNPSPMKESAQRVSVPANLAEIRNTDRETATRLQTLVREQFQQWFAKGYAASGVESRPGATDYLLEPASTIDGLRLPKLVES
;
A
#
# COMPACT_ATOMS: atom_id res chain seq x y z
N MET A 1 10.55 12.42 -36.86
CA MET A 1 10.15 13.43 -35.86
C MET A 1 10.55 12.90 -34.48
N ASN A 2 11.62 13.46 -33.92
CA ASN A 2 12.13 13.03 -32.61
C ASN A 2 11.19 13.54 -31.52
N HIS A 3 10.37 12.67 -30.96
CA HIS A 3 9.66 12.95 -29.72
C HIS A 3 10.69 12.86 -28.59
N SER A 4 11.32 13.98 -28.27
CA SER A 4 12.09 14.10 -27.03
C SER A 4 11.14 13.76 -25.87
N ARG A 5 11.38 12.61 -25.21
CA ARG A 5 10.72 12.27 -23.94
C ARG A 5 11.05 13.41 -22.98
N VAL A 6 10.07 14.26 -22.69
CA VAL A 6 10.15 15.21 -21.59
C VAL A 6 10.42 14.38 -20.34
N GLN A 7 11.64 14.47 -19.83
CA GLN A 7 12.04 13.82 -18.60
C GLN A 7 11.38 14.61 -17.47
N HIS A 8 10.24 14.12 -16.97
CA HIS A 8 9.53 14.72 -15.84
C HIS A 8 10.40 14.57 -14.60
N GLU A 9 10.94 15.64 -14.11
CA GLU A 9 11.63 15.68 -12.83
C GLU A 9 10.57 15.79 -11.73
N ILE A 10 10.36 14.69 -11.01
CA ILE A 10 9.39 14.64 -9.90
C ILE A 10 10.10 14.98 -8.60
N GLU A 11 9.65 15.99 -7.89
CA GLU A 11 10.07 16.32 -6.54
C GLU A 11 9.11 15.67 -5.53
N ILE A 12 9.67 15.05 -4.47
CA ILE A 12 8.87 14.55 -3.36
C ILE A 12 9.19 15.41 -2.13
N ARG A 13 8.16 16.00 -1.51
CA ARG A 13 8.30 16.80 -0.30
C ARG A 13 7.04 16.78 0.55
N HIS A 14 7.13 17.31 1.76
CA HIS A 14 5.95 17.57 2.59
C HIS A 14 5.03 18.60 1.95
N CYS A 15 3.73 18.37 2.04
CA CYS A 15 2.73 19.40 1.82
C CYS A 15 2.64 20.24 3.08
N ALA A 16 2.61 21.57 2.95
CA ALA A 16 2.68 22.52 4.07
C ALA A 16 1.56 23.57 4.06
N THR A 17 0.78 23.66 2.98
CA THR A 17 -0.25 24.70 2.81
C THR A 17 -1.62 24.10 2.61
N LEU A 18 -2.67 24.87 2.99
CA LEU A 18 -4.06 24.47 2.73
C LEU A 18 -4.31 24.21 1.24
N ALA A 19 -3.74 25.05 0.37
CA ALA A 19 -3.86 24.86 -1.09
C ALA A 19 -3.29 23.51 -1.56
N GLU A 20 -2.18 23.03 -0.98
CA GLU A 20 -1.63 21.71 -1.30
C GLU A 20 -2.48 20.57 -0.73
N TYR A 21 -3.12 20.76 0.41
CA TYR A 21 -4.09 19.78 0.95
C TYR A 21 -5.35 19.70 0.09
N ASP A 22 -5.84 20.84 -0.40
CA ASP A 22 -6.96 20.86 -1.36
C ASP A 22 -6.57 20.20 -2.69
N GLU A 23 -5.31 20.33 -3.16
CA GLU A 23 -4.82 19.57 -4.31
C GLU A 23 -4.83 18.05 -4.05
N CYS A 24 -4.51 17.59 -2.83
CA CYS A 24 -4.64 16.17 -2.46
C CYS A 24 -6.10 15.72 -2.59
N VAL A 25 -7.07 16.48 -2.07
CA VAL A 25 -8.50 16.18 -2.18
C VAL A 25 -8.94 16.14 -3.66
N CYS A 26 -8.49 17.09 -4.48
CA CYS A 26 -8.76 17.05 -5.92
C CYS A 26 -8.23 15.77 -6.59
N LEU A 27 -7.05 15.31 -6.19
CA LEU A 27 -6.48 14.06 -6.70
C LEU A 27 -7.28 12.83 -6.23
N GLU A 28 -7.81 12.83 -5.01
CA GLU A 28 -8.70 11.78 -4.52
C GLU A 28 -9.96 11.67 -5.39
N HIS A 29 -10.64 12.78 -5.63
CA HIS A 29 -11.83 12.83 -6.48
C HIS A 29 -11.56 12.30 -7.89
N LEU A 30 -10.41 12.68 -8.48
CA LEU A 30 -10.01 12.24 -9.82
C LEU A 30 -9.71 10.73 -9.90
N ILE A 31 -9.22 10.12 -8.82
CA ILE A 31 -8.73 8.74 -8.83
C ILE A 31 -9.78 7.77 -8.30
N TRP A 32 -10.53 8.15 -7.24
CA TRP A 32 -11.44 7.25 -6.54
C TRP A 32 -12.91 7.69 -6.55
N GLY A 33 -13.22 8.90 -7.05
CA GLY A 33 -14.56 9.47 -7.02
C GLY A 33 -14.86 10.25 -5.75
N GLU A 34 -16.02 10.91 -5.73
CA GLU A 34 -16.40 11.82 -4.64
C GLU A 34 -16.72 11.10 -3.32
N ASP A 35 -17.22 9.88 -3.38
CA ASP A 35 -17.75 9.15 -2.22
C ASP A 35 -16.66 8.70 -1.22
N ILE A 36 -15.38 8.77 -1.60
CA ILE A 36 -14.26 8.26 -0.80
C ILE A 36 -13.36 9.40 -0.31
N ALA A 37 -13.57 10.62 -0.80
CA ALA A 37 -12.68 11.75 -0.50
C ALA A 37 -12.68 12.11 0.99
N VAL A 38 -11.48 12.29 1.51
CA VAL A 38 -11.24 12.72 2.89
C VAL A 38 -11.24 14.26 2.92
N PRO A 39 -12.00 14.92 3.81
CA PRO A 39 -11.97 16.37 3.93
C PRO A 39 -10.56 16.93 4.16
N SER A 40 -10.22 18.07 3.55
CA SER A 40 -8.90 18.73 3.70
C SER A 40 -8.49 18.95 5.16
N ALA A 41 -9.46 19.12 6.06
CA ALA A 41 -9.21 19.20 7.49
C ALA A 41 -8.46 17.98 8.07
N ILE A 42 -8.65 16.79 7.53
CA ILE A 42 -7.94 15.59 7.99
C ILE A 42 -6.45 15.66 7.64
N PHE A 43 -6.09 16.24 6.50
CA PHE A 43 -4.69 16.48 6.15
C PHE A 43 -4.03 17.45 7.14
N VAL A 44 -4.74 18.52 7.54
CA VAL A 44 -4.29 19.46 8.57
C VAL A 44 -4.07 18.73 9.90
N VAL A 45 -5.05 17.94 10.34
CA VAL A 45 -4.95 17.16 11.59
C VAL A 45 -3.81 16.17 11.52
N ALA A 46 -3.66 15.42 10.42
CA ALA A 46 -2.56 14.49 10.24
C ALA A 46 -1.19 15.19 10.38
N HIS A 47 -1.01 16.36 9.77
CA HIS A 47 0.20 17.15 9.89
C HIS A 47 0.48 17.53 11.36
N HIS A 48 -0.52 18.03 12.08
CA HIS A 48 -0.36 18.49 13.48
C HIS A 48 -0.19 17.37 14.49
N THR A 49 -0.69 16.17 14.22
CA THR A 49 -0.65 15.01 15.14
C THR A 49 0.52 14.06 14.87
N GLY A 50 1.51 14.49 14.10
CA GLY A 50 2.69 13.68 13.80
C GLY A 50 2.48 12.65 12.69
N GLY A 51 1.45 12.81 11.88
CA GLY A 51 1.29 12.08 10.61
C GLY A 51 2.22 12.60 9.51
N GLN A 52 1.93 12.24 8.27
CA GLN A 52 2.67 12.68 7.09
C GLN A 52 1.69 13.01 5.97
N VAL A 53 1.84 14.18 5.37
CA VAL A 53 1.21 14.55 4.10
C VAL A 53 2.34 14.86 3.13
N LEU A 54 2.56 13.99 2.15
CA LEU A 54 3.64 14.10 1.19
C LEU A 54 3.06 14.27 -0.21
N GLY A 55 3.60 15.21 -0.99
CA GLY A 55 3.25 15.45 -2.38
C GLY A 55 4.38 15.04 -3.32
N ALA A 56 4.00 14.55 -4.50
CA ALA A 56 4.86 14.37 -5.65
C ALA A 56 4.54 15.47 -6.67
N PHE A 57 5.51 16.30 -6.99
CA PHE A 57 5.34 17.48 -7.84
C PHE A 57 6.14 17.35 -9.13
N ASP A 58 5.51 17.64 -10.27
CA ASP A 58 6.19 17.68 -11.56
C ASP A 58 6.85 19.03 -11.76
N ALA A 59 8.17 19.10 -11.52
CA ALA A 59 8.95 20.32 -11.67
C ALA A 59 8.92 20.87 -13.11
N ALA A 60 8.76 20.02 -14.12
CA ALA A 60 8.66 20.48 -15.51
C ALA A 60 7.38 21.29 -15.77
N SER A 61 6.32 21.08 -15.01
CA SER A 61 5.06 21.82 -15.14
C SER A 61 5.16 23.26 -14.64
N ALA A 62 6.13 23.59 -13.79
CA ALA A 62 6.37 24.95 -13.30
C ALA A 62 6.79 25.94 -14.42
N LYS A 63 7.28 25.43 -15.55
CA LYS A 63 7.59 26.27 -16.72
C LYS A 63 6.35 26.84 -17.43
N ALA A 64 5.20 26.22 -17.21
CA ALA A 64 3.90 26.61 -17.80
C ALA A 64 2.97 27.32 -16.81
N SER A 65 3.24 27.17 -15.51
CA SER A 65 2.48 27.81 -14.42
C SER A 65 3.47 28.12 -13.29
N ASP A 66 3.27 29.20 -12.56
CA ASP A 66 4.20 29.65 -11.49
C ASP A 66 4.44 28.61 -10.38
N LYS A 67 3.72 27.49 -10.39
CA LYS A 67 3.86 26.42 -9.40
C LYS A 67 3.91 25.02 -10.06
N PRO A 68 4.76 24.10 -9.53
CA PRO A 68 4.78 22.72 -10.00
C PRO A 68 3.46 22.02 -9.66
N LYS A 69 2.91 21.27 -10.63
CA LYS A 69 1.65 20.53 -10.47
C LYS A 69 1.85 19.28 -9.61
N MET A 70 0.98 19.06 -8.65
CA MET A 70 0.94 17.80 -7.89
C MET A 70 0.46 16.66 -8.80
N VAL A 71 1.20 15.55 -8.82
CA VAL A 71 0.92 14.37 -9.64
C VAL A 71 0.68 13.11 -8.82
N GLY A 72 0.84 13.21 -7.50
CA GLY A 72 0.54 12.16 -6.55
C GLY A 72 0.76 12.64 -5.13
N PHE A 73 0.20 11.91 -4.17
CA PHE A 73 0.38 12.21 -2.76
C PHE A 73 0.31 10.94 -1.91
N THR A 74 0.71 11.04 -0.64
CA THR A 74 0.40 10.05 0.41
C THR A 74 0.01 10.74 1.69
N LEU A 75 -1.01 10.20 2.35
CA LEU A 75 -1.48 10.59 3.67
C LEU A 75 -1.21 9.46 4.66
N ALA A 76 -0.56 9.79 5.79
CA ALA A 76 -0.42 8.87 6.92
C ALA A 76 -0.80 9.57 8.22
N LEU A 77 -1.47 8.83 9.09
CA LEU A 77 -1.86 9.26 10.41
C LEU A 77 -0.84 8.76 11.44
N GLY A 78 -0.50 9.60 12.42
CA GLY A 78 0.29 9.19 13.57
C GLY A 78 -0.57 8.36 14.53
N ALA A 79 -0.04 7.25 15.02
CA ALA A 79 -0.73 6.35 15.93
C ALA A 79 0.24 5.68 16.90
N THR A 80 -0.29 4.96 17.89
CA THR A 80 0.48 4.20 18.89
C THR A 80 0.01 2.75 18.92
N LYS A 81 0.95 1.81 18.96
CA LYS A 81 0.68 0.38 19.07
C LYS A 81 1.60 -0.22 20.12
N SER A 82 1.04 -0.82 21.17
CA SER A 82 1.81 -1.34 22.30
C SER A 82 2.81 -0.33 22.89
N GLY A 83 2.38 0.93 23.03
CA GLY A 83 3.20 2.02 23.58
C GLY A 83 4.26 2.59 22.64
N LYS A 84 4.38 2.10 21.41
CA LYS A 84 5.34 2.59 20.42
C LYS A 84 4.65 3.39 19.32
N PRO A 85 5.23 4.50 18.86
CA PRO A 85 4.69 5.25 17.75
C PRO A 85 4.82 4.44 16.44
N TYR A 86 3.81 4.55 15.60
CA TYR A 86 3.83 4.05 14.22
C TYR A 86 3.00 4.98 13.31
N LEU A 87 3.12 4.79 12.01
CA LEU A 87 2.29 5.50 11.04
C LEU A 87 1.28 4.54 10.40
N HIS A 88 0.02 4.96 10.35
CA HIS A 88 -0.97 4.31 9.50
C HIS A 88 -1.04 5.07 8.17
N SER A 89 -0.48 4.49 7.10
CA SER A 89 -0.52 5.08 5.76
C SER A 89 -1.90 4.87 5.17
N HIS A 90 -2.76 5.89 5.31
CA HIS A 90 -4.17 5.78 4.96
C HIS A 90 -4.38 5.64 3.45
N MET A 91 -3.71 6.48 2.65
CA MET A 91 -3.83 6.46 1.20
C MET A 91 -2.54 6.87 0.49
N THR A 92 -2.39 6.38 -0.73
CA THR A 92 -1.34 6.81 -1.66
C THR A 92 -1.93 6.84 -3.06
N ALA A 93 -1.88 7.99 -3.70
CA ALA A 93 -2.43 8.22 -5.02
C ALA A 93 -1.36 8.72 -5.98
N VAL A 94 -1.45 8.32 -7.22
CA VAL A 94 -0.63 8.83 -8.35
C VAL A 94 -1.53 8.93 -9.56
N LEU A 95 -1.47 10.04 -10.27
CA LEU A 95 -2.25 10.23 -11.50
C LEU A 95 -1.93 9.14 -12.54
N PRO A 96 -2.92 8.61 -13.29
CA PRO A 96 -2.72 7.51 -14.24
C PRO A 96 -1.59 7.74 -15.24
N GLN A 97 -1.44 8.96 -15.77
CA GLN A 97 -0.38 9.31 -16.72
C GLN A 97 1.05 9.25 -16.12
N PHE A 98 1.16 9.15 -14.78
CA PHE A 98 2.43 8.99 -14.06
C PHE A 98 2.61 7.58 -13.48
N HIS A 99 1.67 6.64 -13.75
CA HIS A 99 1.84 5.24 -13.37
C HIS A 99 3.06 4.62 -14.06
N ASN A 100 3.64 3.60 -13.45
CA ASN A 100 4.82 2.86 -13.93
C ASN A 100 6.08 3.73 -14.12
N ARG A 101 6.10 4.96 -13.59
CA ARG A 101 7.27 5.86 -13.57
C ARG A 101 7.97 5.90 -12.21
N GLY A 102 7.62 5.00 -11.29
CA GLY A 102 8.23 4.89 -9.97
C GLY A 102 7.78 5.95 -8.95
N VAL A 103 6.80 6.82 -9.27
CA VAL A 103 6.34 7.91 -8.39
C VAL A 103 5.83 7.36 -7.06
N GLY A 104 4.97 6.35 -7.07
CA GLY A 104 4.45 5.72 -5.84
C GLY A 104 5.57 5.12 -4.97
N ARG A 105 6.58 4.47 -5.59
CA ARG A 105 7.74 3.95 -4.84
C ARG A 105 8.56 5.10 -4.22
N ARG A 106 8.76 6.20 -4.94
CA ARG A 106 9.49 7.37 -4.42
C ARG A 106 8.76 8.02 -3.25
N LEU A 107 7.42 8.16 -3.31
CA LEU A 107 6.60 8.61 -2.18
C LEU A 107 6.81 7.71 -0.96
N LYS A 108 6.72 6.39 -1.13
CA LYS A 108 6.94 5.42 -0.04
C LYS A 108 8.37 5.48 0.51
N LEU A 109 9.38 5.62 -0.33
CA LEU A 109 10.77 5.74 0.13
C LEU A 109 11.01 7.03 0.93
N PHE A 110 10.43 8.15 0.50
CA PHE A 110 10.49 9.39 1.26
C PHE A 110 9.74 9.25 2.59
N GLN A 111 8.55 8.65 2.59
CA GLN A 111 7.78 8.32 3.79
C GLN A 111 8.61 7.51 4.80
N ARG A 112 9.33 6.48 4.32
CA ARG A 112 10.24 5.68 5.13
C ARG A 112 11.38 6.51 5.73
N GLN A 113 12.05 7.32 4.92
CA GLN A 113 13.18 8.11 5.38
C GLN A 113 12.76 9.11 6.47
N ASP A 114 11.63 9.78 6.28
CA ASP A 114 11.09 10.71 7.27
C ASP A 114 10.69 10.00 8.57
N ALA A 115 9.99 8.87 8.47
CA ALA A 115 9.61 8.06 9.63
C ALA A 115 10.82 7.60 10.44
N LEU A 116 11.86 7.08 9.78
CA LEU A 116 13.11 6.64 10.46
C LEU A 116 13.84 7.80 11.15
N LYS A 117 13.90 8.99 10.55
CA LYS A 117 14.48 10.19 11.19
C LYS A 117 13.74 10.58 12.47
N ARG A 118 12.47 10.23 12.58
CA ARG A 118 11.61 10.50 13.73
C ARG A 118 11.56 9.35 14.73
N GLY A 119 12.38 8.30 14.56
CA GLY A 119 12.42 7.12 15.42
C GLY A 119 11.19 6.21 15.26
N ILE A 120 10.49 6.27 14.14
CA ILE A 120 9.34 5.42 13.82
C ILE A 120 9.82 4.25 12.98
N ASP A 121 9.65 3.03 13.48
CA ASP A 121 10.14 1.80 12.85
C ASP A 121 9.08 1.06 12.03
N LEU A 122 7.80 1.42 12.17
CA LEU A 122 6.69 0.71 11.56
C LEU A 122 5.77 1.67 10.81
N ILE A 123 5.46 1.31 9.56
CA ILE A 123 4.34 1.87 8.82
C ILE A 123 3.38 0.73 8.48
N GLU A 124 2.10 0.89 8.78
CA GLU A 124 1.06 -0.07 8.42
C GLU A 124 0.08 0.56 7.44
N TRP A 125 -0.54 -0.27 6.61
CA TRP A 125 -1.71 0.09 5.79
C TRP A 125 -2.52 -1.13 5.46
N THR A 126 -3.74 -0.92 4.97
CA THR A 126 -4.61 -2.00 4.50
C THR A 126 -4.65 -2.03 2.98
N PHE A 127 -4.78 -3.22 2.40
CA PHE A 127 -4.95 -3.39 0.96
C PHE A 127 -5.86 -4.58 0.65
N ASP A 128 -6.52 -4.53 -0.52
CA ASP A 128 -7.38 -5.61 -1.01
C ASP A 128 -6.52 -6.86 -1.31
N PRO A 129 -6.76 -8.02 -0.66
CA PRO A 129 -6.02 -9.25 -0.94
C PRO A 129 -6.20 -9.76 -2.37
N LEU A 130 -7.19 -9.27 -3.09
CA LEU A 130 -7.45 -9.63 -4.48
C LEU A 130 -6.81 -8.64 -5.48
N ASP A 131 -6.20 -7.53 -5.01
CA ASP A 131 -5.37 -6.65 -5.82
C ASP A 131 -3.91 -7.14 -5.85
N LEU A 132 -3.64 -8.03 -6.78
CA LEU A 132 -2.33 -8.69 -6.93
C LEU A 132 -1.21 -7.73 -7.33
N LYS A 133 -1.52 -6.63 -8.04
CA LYS A 133 -0.54 -5.59 -8.37
C LYS A 133 -0.08 -4.87 -7.12
N ASN A 134 -1.03 -4.54 -6.24
CA ASN A 134 -0.74 -3.91 -4.95
C ASN A 134 0.01 -4.89 -4.03
N ALA A 135 -0.39 -6.15 -3.98
CA ALA A 135 0.33 -7.19 -3.25
C ALA A 135 1.80 -7.32 -3.71
N HIS A 136 2.04 -7.37 -5.02
CA HIS A 136 3.40 -7.40 -5.57
C HIS A 136 4.20 -6.15 -5.16
N PHE A 137 3.60 -4.97 -5.25
CA PHE A 137 4.26 -3.74 -4.82
C PHE A 137 4.63 -3.78 -3.33
N ASN A 138 3.69 -4.22 -2.47
CA ASN A 138 3.90 -4.26 -1.03
C ASN A 138 4.98 -5.26 -0.62
N PHE A 139 4.93 -6.48 -1.12
CA PHE A 139 5.83 -7.54 -0.67
C PHE A 139 7.16 -7.56 -1.43
N VAL A 140 7.12 -7.39 -2.76
CA VAL A 140 8.30 -7.57 -3.61
C VAL A 140 9.06 -6.25 -3.78
N ARG A 141 8.37 -5.11 -3.87
CA ARG A 141 9.03 -3.82 -4.11
C ARG A 141 9.34 -3.02 -2.86
N LEU A 142 8.60 -3.24 -1.77
CA LEU A 142 8.77 -2.55 -0.49
C LEU A 142 9.29 -3.46 0.63
N GLY A 143 9.05 -4.76 0.57
CA GLY A 143 9.45 -5.71 1.61
C GLY A 143 8.53 -5.75 2.82
N ALA A 144 7.30 -5.26 2.69
CA ALA A 144 6.29 -5.43 3.73
C ALA A 144 5.95 -6.91 3.93
N ILE A 145 5.31 -7.23 5.05
CA ILE A 145 4.71 -8.53 5.34
C ILE A 145 3.25 -8.33 5.74
N ALA A 146 2.46 -9.41 5.79
CA ALA A 146 1.11 -9.36 6.34
C ALA A 146 0.87 -10.56 7.27
N ARG A 147 0.27 -10.28 8.46
CA ARG A 147 -0.07 -11.29 9.48
C ARG A 147 -1.52 -11.18 9.96
N LYS A 148 -2.23 -10.16 9.50
CA LYS A 148 -3.62 -9.89 9.90
C LYS A 148 -4.49 -9.74 8.66
N TYR A 149 -5.63 -10.42 8.69
CA TYR A 149 -6.71 -10.30 7.72
C TYR A 149 -7.93 -9.70 8.42
N ILE A 150 -8.52 -8.69 7.83
CA ILE A 150 -9.72 -8.02 8.36
C ILE A 150 -10.84 -8.24 7.36
N PRO A 151 -11.83 -9.10 7.69
CA PRO A 151 -13.02 -9.25 6.86
C PRO A 151 -13.84 -7.96 6.89
N ASP A 152 -14.38 -7.57 5.75
CA ASP A 152 -15.30 -6.45 5.58
C ASP A 152 -14.92 -5.18 6.36
N CYS A 153 -13.66 -4.78 6.23
CA CYS A 153 -12.98 -3.75 7.02
C CYS A 153 -13.69 -2.39 7.01
N TYR A 154 -14.30 -2.02 5.88
CA TYR A 154 -14.94 -0.72 5.68
C TYR A 154 -16.46 -0.84 5.42
N GLY A 155 -17.02 -2.03 5.60
CA GLY A 155 -18.43 -2.29 5.30
C GLY A 155 -18.74 -2.25 3.79
N VAL A 156 -20.02 -2.15 3.47
CA VAL A 156 -20.47 -2.07 2.08
C VAL A 156 -20.17 -0.68 1.54
N THR A 157 -19.37 -0.59 0.48
CA THR A 157 -19.08 0.64 -0.23
C THR A 157 -19.69 0.59 -1.62
N GLN A 158 -20.10 1.74 -2.15
CA GLN A 158 -20.58 1.88 -3.53
C GLN A 158 -19.42 2.06 -4.51
N SER A 159 -18.17 2.00 -4.05
CA SER A 159 -17.00 2.17 -4.90
C SER A 159 -16.92 1.08 -5.99
N PRO A 160 -16.76 1.49 -7.26
CA PRO A 160 -16.56 0.55 -8.37
C PRO A 160 -15.37 -0.40 -8.16
N LEU A 161 -14.39 0.01 -7.34
CA LEU A 161 -13.20 -0.79 -7.03
C LEU A 161 -13.53 -2.12 -6.33
N HIS A 162 -14.66 -2.19 -5.60
CA HIS A 162 -15.05 -3.39 -4.86
C HIS A 162 -16.03 -4.27 -5.61
N ALA A 163 -16.62 -3.78 -6.72
CA ALA A 163 -17.64 -4.52 -7.50
C ALA A 163 -18.75 -5.15 -6.61
N GLY A 164 -19.09 -4.49 -5.49
CA GLY A 164 -20.09 -4.95 -4.53
C GLY A 164 -19.65 -6.12 -3.64
N LEU A 165 -18.39 -6.52 -3.66
CA LEU A 165 -17.83 -7.51 -2.72
C LEU A 165 -17.57 -6.86 -1.35
N PRO A 166 -17.53 -7.67 -0.26
CA PRO A 166 -17.05 -7.23 1.05
C PRO A 166 -15.65 -6.60 0.96
N THR A 167 -15.41 -5.57 1.77
CA THR A 167 -14.14 -4.84 1.77
C THR A 167 -13.07 -5.52 2.61
N ASP A 168 -12.75 -6.75 2.27
CA ASP A 168 -11.68 -7.51 2.93
C ASP A 168 -10.33 -6.83 2.77
N ARG A 169 -9.51 -6.89 3.83
CA ARG A 169 -8.17 -6.27 3.82
C ARG A 169 -7.12 -7.18 4.45
N LEU A 170 -5.95 -7.21 3.83
CA LEU A 170 -4.70 -7.57 4.48
C LEU A 170 -4.08 -6.33 5.11
N VAL A 171 -3.51 -6.46 6.31
CA VAL A 171 -2.71 -5.41 6.94
C VAL A 171 -1.26 -5.60 6.54
N ALA A 172 -0.74 -4.70 5.74
CA ALA A 172 0.69 -4.64 5.41
C ALA A 172 1.45 -4.03 6.60
N GLU A 173 2.46 -4.71 7.07
CA GLU A 173 3.41 -4.25 8.08
C GLU A 173 4.75 -3.98 7.39
N TRP A 174 5.17 -2.74 7.36
CA TRP A 174 6.45 -2.33 6.78
C TRP A 174 7.44 -1.95 7.89
N TRP A 175 8.26 -2.92 8.27
CA TRP A 175 9.27 -2.79 9.31
C TRP A 175 10.51 -2.11 8.73
N LEU A 176 10.58 -0.80 8.83
CA LEU A 176 11.41 0.10 8.03
C LEU A 176 12.92 -0.15 8.15
N ALA A 177 13.38 -0.57 9.33
CA ALA A 177 14.80 -0.81 9.62
C ALA A 177 15.20 -2.30 9.50
N SER A 178 14.25 -3.21 9.18
CA SER A 178 14.54 -4.64 9.07
C SER A 178 15.53 -4.97 7.94
N GLU A 179 16.30 -6.04 8.11
CA GLU A 179 17.23 -6.53 7.08
C GLU A 179 16.49 -6.91 5.79
N ARG A 180 15.30 -7.51 5.93
CA ARG A 180 14.41 -7.79 4.79
C ARG A 180 14.14 -6.54 3.95
N VAL A 181 13.67 -5.46 4.58
CA VAL A 181 13.36 -4.21 3.87
C VAL A 181 14.62 -3.61 3.25
N LYS A 182 15.74 -3.60 3.98
CA LYS A 182 17.02 -3.09 3.46
C LYS A 182 17.47 -3.86 2.23
N SER A 183 17.44 -5.21 2.28
CA SER A 183 17.85 -6.08 1.17
C SER A 183 16.98 -5.87 -0.07
N ILE A 184 15.65 -5.85 0.10
CA ILE A 184 14.72 -5.63 -1.02
C ILE A 184 14.90 -4.24 -1.63
N LEU A 185 15.09 -3.21 -0.81
CA LEU A 185 15.31 -1.85 -1.33
C LEU A 185 16.68 -1.67 -2.02
N ALA A 186 17.64 -2.51 -1.69
CA ALA A 186 18.94 -2.59 -2.36
C ALA A 186 18.94 -3.51 -3.60
N ASP A 187 17.76 -3.95 -4.06
CA ASP A 187 17.58 -4.91 -5.16
C ASP A 187 18.35 -6.24 -4.97
N ASN A 188 18.55 -6.67 -3.71
CA ASN A 188 19.20 -7.91 -3.30
C ASN A 188 18.30 -8.72 -2.33
N PRO A 189 17.11 -9.16 -2.77
CA PRO A 189 16.20 -9.90 -1.90
C PRO A 189 16.76 -11.28 -1.55
N SER A 190 16.62 -11.68 -0.28
CA SER A 190 16.87 -13.06 0.13
C SER A 190 15.90 -13.99 -0.62
N PRO A 191 16.37 -15.16 -1.09
CA PRO A 191 15.51 -16.12 -1.77
C PRO A 191 14.39 -16.59 -0.83
N MET A 192 13.19 -16.75 -1.38
CA MET A 192 12.07 -17.37 -0.65
C MET A 192 12.40 -18.82 -0.32
N LYS A 193 12.00 -19.28 0.87
CA LYS A 193 12.20 -20.65 1.28
C LYS A 193 11.32 -21.60 0.44
N GLU A 194 11.86 -22.74 0.00
CA GLU A 194 11.10 -23.74 -0.75
C GLU A 194 9.87 -24.28 0.01
N SER A 195 9.90 -24.23 1.34
CA SER A 195 8.80 -24.65 2.23
C SER A 195 7.67 -23.62 2.40
N ALA A 196 7.65 -22.53 1.64
CA ALA A 196 6.61 -21.53 1.74
C ALA A 196 5.23 -22.13 1.40
N GLN A 197 4.25 -21.85 2.24
CA GLN A 197 2.85 -22.19 1.97
C GLN A 197 2.27 -21.21 0.95
N ARG A 198 1.19 -21.60 0.28
CA ARG A 198 0.62 -20.82 -0.81
C ARG A 198 -0.85 -20.55 -0.60
N VAL A 199 -1.28 -19.32 -0.88
CA VAL A 199 -2.68 -18.95 -1.07
C VAL A 199 -2.83 -18.45 -2.50
N SER A 200 -3.57 -19.22 -3.31
CA SER A 200 -3.69 -19.00 -4.76
C SER A 200 -4.87 -18.11 -5.10
N VAL A 201 -4.64 -17.15 -5.99
CA VAL A 201 -5.66 -16.26 -6.56
C VAL A 201 -5.66 -16.44 -8.08
N PRO A 202 -6.81 -16.74 -8.72
CA PRO A 202 -6.88 -16.92 -10.18
C PRO A 202 -6.44 -15.66 -10.94
N ALA A 203 -5.71 -15.83 -12.04
CA ALA A 203 -5.21 -14.73 -12.87
C ALA A 203 -6.35 -13.93 -13.53
N ASN A 204 -7.48 -14.58 -13.83
CA ASN A 204 -8.66 -13.95 -14.43
C ASN A 204 -9.67 -13.40 -13.41
N LEU A 205 -9.25 -13.23 -12.15
CA LEU A 205 -10.14 -12.75 -11.09
C LEU A 205 -10.81 -11.42 -11.43
N ALA A 206 -10.11 -10.48 -12.07
CA ALA A 206 -10.68 -9.20 -12.47
C ALA A 206 -11.87 -9.36 -13.44
N GLU A 207 -11.80 -10.33 -14.35
CA GLU A 207 -12.90 -10.69 -15.23
C GLU A 207 -14.05 -11.32 -14.45
N ILE A 208 -13.76 -12.28 -13.57
CA ILE A 208 -14.76 -12.94 -12.72
C ILE A 208 -15.50 -11.91 -11.85
N ARG A 209 -14.81 -10.94 -11.26
CA ARG A 209 -15.44 -9.87 -10.45
C ARG A 209 -16.49 -9.06 -11.23
N ASN A 210 -16.27 -8.88 -12.53
CA ASN A 210 -17.15 -8.08 -13.37
C ASN A 210 -18.29 -8.90 -14.01
N THR A 211 -18.14 -10.21 -14.15
CA THR A 211 -19.06 -11.07 -14.90
C THR A 211 -19.84 -12.06 -14.05
N ASP A 212 -19.26 -12.50 -12.92
CA ASP A 212 -19.83 -13.54 -12.05
C ASP A 212 -19.56 -13.22 -10.56
N ARG A 213 -20.47 -12.43 -10.00
CA ARG A 213 -20.38 -11.97 -8.59
C ARG A 213 -20.42 -13.14 -7.60
N GLU A 214 -21.17 -14.20 -7.90
CA GLU A 214 -21.30 -15.36 -7.00
C GLU A 214 -19.96 -16.11 -6.92
N THR A 215 -19.32 -16.36 -8.05
CA THR A 215 -17.99 -16.97 -8.10
C THR A 215 -16.95 -16.05 -7.46
N ALA A 216 -17.00 -14.74 -7.69
CA ALA A 216 -16.09 -13.79 -7.04
C ALA A 216 -16.22 -13.82 -5.51
N THR A 217 -17.45 -13.87 -4.97
CA THR A 217 -17.70 -13.97 -3.53
C THR A 217 -17.17 -15.28 -2.95
N ARG A 218 -17.37 -16.40 -3.63
CA ARG A 218 -16.83 -17.70 -3.20
C ARG A 218 -15.30 -17.69 -3.18
N LEU A 219 -14.68 -17.15 -4.21
CA LEU A 219 -13.20 -17.04 -4.27
C LEU A 219 -12.66 -16.16 -3.16
N GLN A 220 -13.29 -15.02 -2.88
CA GLN A 220 -12.90 -14.14 -1.77
C GLN A 220 -13.00 -14.86 -0.43
N THR A 221 -14.08 -15.62 -0.20
CA THR A 221 -14.27 -16.41 1.02
C THR A 221 -13.18 -17.47 1.17
N LEU A 222 -12.86 -18.22 0.12
CA LEU A 222 -11.78 -19.21 0.14
C LEU A 222 -10.41 -18.58 0.44
N VAL A 223 -10.10 -17.44 -0.18
CA VAL A 223 -8.86 -16.70 0.08
C VAL A 223 -8.80 -16.24 1.53
N ARG A 224 -9.90 -15.68 2.08
CA ARG A 224 -10.03 -15.27 3.47
C ARG A 224 -9.74 -16.43 4.42
N GLU A 225 -10.42 -17.56 4.25
CA GLU A 225 -10.27 -18.75 5.11
C GLU A 225 -8.85 -19.27 5.12
N GLN A 226 -8.20 -19.34 3.95
CA GLN A 226 -6.81 -19.76 3.84
C GLN A 226 -5.86 -18.82 4.57
N PHE A 227 -5.99 -17.51 4.40
CA PHE A 227 -5.16 -16.54 5.13
C PHE A 227 -5.36 -16.65 6.63
N GLN A 228 -6.61 -16.70 7.10
CA GLN A 228 -6.92 -16.81 8.52
C GLN A 228 -6.35 -18.10 9.12
N GLN A 229 -6.46 -19.23 8.41
CA GLN A 229 -5.90 -20.51 8.84
C GLN A 229 -4.37 -20.44 9.00
N TRP A 230 -3.66 -19.85 8.04
CA TRP A 230 -2.20 -19.75 8.09
C TRP A 230 -1.73 -18.74 9.13
N PHE A 231 -2.41 -17.60 9.25
CA PHE A 231 -2.08 -16.61 10.27
C PHE A 231 -2.28 -17.15 11.68
N ALA A 232 -3.34 -17.93 11.92
CA ALA A 232 -3.56 -18.61 13.20
C ALA A 232 -2.45 -19.62 13.55
N LYS A 233 -1.77 -20.19 12.54
CA LYS A 233 -0.59 -21.05 12.70
C LYS A 233 0.73 -20.29 12.86
N GLY A 234 0.70 -18.95 12.93
CA GLY A 234 1.88 -18.11 13.09
C GLY A 234 2.66 -17.86 11.81
N TYR A 235 2.04 -18.04 10.63
CA TYR A 235 2.64 -17.67 9.34
C TYR A 235 2.42 -16.19 9.04
N ALA A 236 3.23 -15.67 8.11
CA ALA A 236 3.07 -14.34 7.53
C ALA A 236 3.17 -14.44 6.00
N ALA A 237 2.34 -13.69 5.30
CA ALA A 237 2.52 -13.48 3.87
C ALA A 237 3.68 -12.51 3.66
N SER A 238 4.66 -12.92 2.85
CA SER A 238 5.90 -12.19 2.63
C SER A 238 6.27 -12.07 1.15
N GLY A 239 5.54 -12.70 0.24
CA GLY A 239 5.81 -12.64 -1.19
C GLY A 239 4.59 -12.95 -2.03
N VAL A 240 4.75 -12.72 -3.32
CA VAL A 240 3.83 -13.19 -4.37
C VAL A 240 4.63 -13.71 -5.56
N GLU A 241 4.12 -14.76 -6.19
CA GLU A 241 4.70 -15.38 -7.36
C GLU A 241 3.63 -15.63 -8.40
N SER A 242 3.84 -15.12 -9.62
CA SER A 242 2.92 -15.38 -10.73
C SER A 242 3.29 -16.67 -11.45
N ARG A 243 2.27 -17.49 -11.75
CA ARG A 243 2.39 -18.71 -12.54
C ARG A 243 1.27 -18.79 -13.57
N PRO A 244 1.33 -19.69 -14.55
CA PRO A 244 0.23 -19.87 -15.51
C PRO A 244 -1.10 -20.12 -14.79
N GLY A 245 -2.09 -19.26 -15.05
CA GLY A 245 -3.44 -19.36 -14.51
C GLY A 245 -3.66 -18.82 -13.09
N ALA A 246 -2.63 -18.46 -12.32
CA ALA A 246 -2.78 -17.95 -10.97
C ALA A 246 -1.60 -17.07 -10.52
N THR A 247 -1.84 -16.30 -9.46
CA THR A 247 -0.78 -15.69 -8.65
C THR A 247 -0.92 -16.21 -7.23
N ASP A 248 0.18 -16.70 -6.68
CA ASP A 248 0.23 -17.27 -5.34
C ASP A 248 0.82 -16.24 -4.37
N TYR A 249 0.15 -16.02 -3.25
CA TYR A 249 0.80 -15.46 -2.06
C TYR A 249 1.68 -16.52 -1.43
N LEU A 250 2.89 -16.11 -1.03
CA LEU A 250 3.86 -16.97 -0.39
C LEU A 250 3.89 -16.66 1.10
N LEU A 251 3.67 -17.69 1.93
CA LEU A 251 3.61 -17.56 3.38
C LEU A 251 4.71 -18.41 4.04
N GLU A 252 5.39 -17.81 4.99
CA GLU A 252 6.43 -18.47 5.77
C GLU A 252 6.19 -18.26 7.27
N PRO A 253 6.73 -19.12 8.17
CA PRO A 253 6.61 -18.89 9.60
C PRO A 253 7.16 -17.50 9.96
N ALA A 254 6.34 -16.68 10.61
CA ALA A 254 6.68 -15.29 10.94
C ALA A 254 7.98 -15.16 11.74
N SER A 255 8.30 -16.19 12.58
CA SER A 255 9.54 -16.27 13.35
C SER A 255 10.81 -16.47 12.53
N THR A 256 10.68 -16.85 11.26
CA THR A 256 11.82 -17.11 10.36
C THR A 256 12.09 -15.97 9.39
N ILE A 257 11.28 -14.92 9.40
CA ILE A 257 11.48 -13.75 8.55
C ILE A 257 12.62 -12.90 9.14
N ASP A 258 13.66 -12.68 8.34
CA ASP A 258 14.93 -12.11 8.77
C ASP A 258 14.82 -10.83 9.61
N GLY A 259 15.40 -10.88 10.81
CA GLY A 259 15.60 -9.73 11.69
C GLY A 259 14.33 -9.17 12.34
N LEU A 260 13.18 -9.79 12.10
CA LEU A 260 11.93 -9.32 12.67
C LEU A 260 11.66 -9.96 14.03
N ARG A 261 12.01 -9.28 15.11
CA ARG A 261 11.40 -9.53 16.43
C ARG A 261 9.98 -8.94 16.40
N LEU A 262 9.10 -9.67 15.74
CA LEU A 262 7.70 -9.22 15.61
C LEU A 262 7.03 -9.24 16.98
N PRO A 263 6.40 -8.15 17.41
CA PRO A 263 5.55 -8.18 18.59
C PRO A 263 4.42 -9.19 18.38
N LYS A 264 3.98 -9.85 19.45
CA LYS A 264 2.77 -10.67 19.37
C LYS A 264 1.63 -9.79 18.87
N LEU A 265 0.79 -10.34 17.98
CA LEU A 265 -0.43 -9.67 17.58
C LEU A 265 -1.28 -9.49 18.84
N VAL A 266 -1.54 -8.25 19.22
CA VAL A 266 -2.53 -7.94 20.24
C VAL A 266 -3.88 -8.01 19.53
N GLU A 267 -4.74 -8.91 19.98
CA GLU A 267 -6.15 -8.93 19.55
C GLU A 267 -6.77 -7.58 19.97
N SER A 268 -7.23 -6.82 19.02
CA SER A 268 -7.99 -5.58 19.22
C SER A 268 -9.43 -5.80 18.90
#